data_e20a7a915d0606976622688e34541b48
#
_entry.id   e20a7a915d0606976622688e34541b48
#
_cell.length_a   1.000
_cell.length_b   1.000
_cell.length_c   1.000
_cell.angle_alpha   90.00
_cell.angle_beta   90.00
_cell.angle_gamma   90.00
#
_symmetry.space_group_name_H-M   'P 1'
#
loop_
_entity.id
_entity.type
_entity.pdbx_description
1 polymer ?
#
loop_
_entity_poly.entity_id
_entity_poly.type
_entity_poly.pdbx_seq_one_letter_code
_entity_poly.pdbx_strand_id
1 'polypeptide(L)'
;MQWDRNYSNSEVEDRRSENGAGLGGFGGGGGGGGGGLFLIIQLLSRFGWKGIVVGLVIAGAVMYGGQCSHAVSHAPARSTANTPVEASTQEQEDAKFVGFVFEDVQKTWRAQVPSYRDAHMVLFRRGIRSGCGTATTAVGPFYCQVDQKVYIDLSFYDELKDKLGAPGDFAQAYVIAHEVGHHIQKLTGLFDRGTDSVTIELQADCFAGAWAKDANSRKILDAGDMNEALNAASQIGDDTLQKKATGTVRPESFTHGTSAQRVASLRKGFDSGYKACLN
;
A
#
# COMPACT_ATOMS: atom_id res chain seq x y z
N MET A 1 1.10 16.84 -11.74
CA MET A 1 2.30 17.49 -11.13
C MET A 1 3.47 17.58 -12.13
N GLN A 2 4.46 18.49 -11.89
CA GLN A 2 5.64 18.67 -12.75
C GLN A 2 6.75 17.71 -12.32
N TRP A 3 7.26 16.86 -13.26
CA TRP A 3 8.33 15.93 -12.99
C TRP A 3 9.19 15.66 -14.22
N ASP A 4 10.45 15.25 -14.00
CA ASP A 4 11.39 14.94 -15.09
C ASP A 4 11.15 13.52 -15.61
N ARG A 5 10.65 13.40 -16.84
CA ARG A 5 10.37 12.11 -17.50
C ARG A 5 11.64 11.30 -17.84
N ASN A 6 12.81 11.93 -17.80
CA ASN A 6 14.09 11.24 -17.96
C ASN A 6 14.69 10.78 -16.62
N TYR A 7 13.93 10.93 -15.53
CA TYR A 7 14.38 10.54 -14.20
C TYR A 7 14.71 9.04 -14.13
N SER A 8 15.84 8.73 -13.50
CA SER A 8 16.23 7.37 -13.13
C SER A 8 16.67 7.37 -11.67
N ASN A 9 16.18 6.43 -10.89
CA ASN A 9 16.47 6.33 -9.47
C ASN A 9 17.19 5.03 -9.14
N SER A 10 18.33 5.11 -8.43
CA SER A 10 19.07 3.97 -7.92
C SER A 10 18.51 3.41 -6.59
N GLU A 11 17.67 4.18 -5.90
CA GLU A 11 17.10 3.81 -4.60
C GLU A 11 15.80 2.96 -4.72
N VAL A 12 15.37 2.71 -5.96
CA VAL A 12 14.23 1.85 -6.26
C VAL A 12 14.70 0.46 -6.70
N GLU A 13 14.43 -0.54 -5.88
CA GLU A 13 14.66 -1.95 -6.19
C GLU A 13 13.51 -2.46 -7.04
N ASP A 14 13.71 -2.63 -8.36
CA ASP A 14 12.67 -3.13 -9.27
C ASP A 14 12.65 -4.66 -9.31
N ARG A 15 11.69 -5.25 -8.62
CA ARG A 15 11.46 -6.69 -8.55
C ARG A 15 10.21 -7.14 -9.31
N ARG A 16 9.67 -6.32 -10.20
CA ARG A 16 8.47 -6.63 -10.98
C ARG A 16 8.66 -7.81 -11.94
N SER A 17 9.88 -8.09 -12.37
CA SER A 17 10.21 -9.28 -13.17
C SER A 17 10.22 -10.58 -12.37
N GLU A 18 10.33 -10.50 -11.05
CA GLU A 18 10.28 -11.67 -10.18
C GLU A 18 8.82 -12.16 -10.07
N ASN A 19 8.47 -13.19 -10.83
CA ASN A 19 7.13 -13.80 -10.80
C ASN A 19 6.83 -14.43 -9.45
N GLY A 20 6.58 -13.69 -8.40
CA GLY A 20 6.16 -14.22 -7.09
C GLY A 20 6.94 -15.44 -6.60
N ALA A 21 8.14 -15.67 -7.15
CA ALA A 21 8.94 -16.89 -6.94
C ALA A 21 9.34 -17.15 -5.49
N GLY A 22 9.14 -16.17 -4.62
CA GLY A 22 9.26 -16.36 -3.17
C GLY A 22 8.05 -17.06 -2.52
N LEU A 23 6.92 -17.18 -3.22
CA LEU A 23 5.70 -17.82 -2.72
C LEU A 23 5.61 -19.30 -3.13
N GLY A 24 6.41 -19.76 -4.09
CA GLY A 24 6.41 -21.12 -4.63
C GLY A 24 7.18 -22.18 -3.84
N GLY A 25 7.83 -21.83 -2.73
CA GLY A 25 8.68 -22.73 -1.95
C GLY A 25 7.96 -23.64 -0.94
N PHE A 26 6.62 -23.70 -0.91
CA PHE A 26 5.82 -24.56 -0.04
C PHE A 26 5.10 -25.70 -0.79
N GLY A 27 5.62 -26.12 -1.93
CA GLY A 27 5.04 -27.15 -2.77
C GLY A 27 5.97 -28.34 -2.98
N GLY A 28 6.50 -28.96 -1.93
CA GLY A 28 7.31 -30.17 -2.03
C GLY A 28 7.06 -31.12 -0.86
N GLY A 29 5.97 -31.90 -0.90
CA GLY A 29 5.76 -32.99 0.05
C GLY A 29 4.29 -33.22 0.40
N GLY A 30 3.57 -34.04 -0.41
CA GLY A 30 2.48 -34.91 0.04
C GLY A 30 1.17 -34.30 0.52
N GLY A 31 0.13 -34.37 -0.30
CA GLY A 31 -1.23 -34.68 0.14
C GLY A 31 -2.05 -33.58 0.82
N GLY A 32 -3.11 -33.07 0.14
CA GLY A 32 -4.30 -32.55 0.80
C GLY A 32 -4.46 -31.04 0.87
N GLY A 33 -5.36 -30.50 0.04
CA GLY A 33 -6.02 -29.22 0.03
C GLY A 33 -6.06 -28.34 1.28
N GLY A 34 -5.04 -27.56 1.60
CA GLY A 34 -5.05 -26.69 2.77
C GLY A 34 -4.38 -25.31 2.64
N GLY A 35 -3.75 -25.03 1.49
CA GLY A 35 -2.90 -23.83 1.34
C GLY A 35 -3.66 -22.49 1.38
N GLY A 36 -4.89 -22.44 0.90
CA GLY A 36 -5.70 -21.21 0.85
C GLY A 36 -6.20 -20.79 2.23
N LEU A 37 -6.45 -21.71 3.12
CA LEU A 37 -7.00 -21.45 4.44
C LEU A 37 -5.99 -20.76 5.37
N PHE A 38 -4.70 -21.05 5.22
CA PHE A 38 -3.64 -20.50 6.07
C PHE A 38 -3.42 -19.00 5.81
N LEU A 39 -3.53 -18.57 4.55
CA LEU A 39 -3.38 -17.15 4.18
C LEU A 39 -4.57 -16.32 4.69
N ILE A 40 -5.78 -16.87 4.65
CA ILE A 40 -6.98 -16.21 5.19
C ILE A 40 -6.86 -16.08 6.72
N ILE A 41 -6.37 -17.09 7.41
CA ILE A 41 -6.18 -17.08 8.87
C ILE A 41 -5.12 -16.03 9.29
N GLN A 42 -4.05 -15.87 8.53
CA GLN A 42 -3.00 -14.90 8.83
C GLN A 42 -3.46 -13.44 8.58
N LEU A 43 -4.31 -13.22 7.60
CA LEU A 43 -4.94 -11.91 7.37
C LEU A 43 -5.95 -11.59 8.48
N LEU A 44 -6.72 -12.59 8.92
CA LEU A 44 -7.75 -12.46 9.95
C LEU A 44 -7.19 -12.39 11.37
N SER A 45 -5.98 -12.89 11.63
CA SER A 45 -5.33 -12.77 12.95
C SER A 45 -4.98 -11.33 13.32
N ARG A 46 -4.86 -10.43 12.34
CA ARG A 46 -4.73 -8.97 12.56
C ARG A 46 -6.03 -8.33 13.08
N PHE A 47 -7.18 -8.98 12.87
CA PHE A 47 -8.50 -8.49 13.31
C PHE A 47 -8.99 -9.10 14.64
N GLY A 48 -8.10 -9.78 15.39
CA GLY A 48 -8.44 -10.44 16.65
C GLY A 48 -9.34 -11.67 16.49
N TRP A 49 -9.72 -12.30 17.62
CA TRP A 49 -10.47 -13.56 17.66
C TRP A 49 -11.82 -13.53 16.90
N LYS A 50 -12.45 -12.36 16.77
CA LYS A 50 -13.72 -12.18 16.04
C LYS A 50 -13.55 -12.36 14.52
N GLY A 51 -12.39 -12.03 13.94
CA GLY A 51 -12.09 -12.29 12.53
C GLY A 51 -11.94 -13.78 12.22
N ILE A 52 -11.45 -14.55 13.18
CA ILE A 52 -11.29 -16.00 13.04
C ILE A 52 -12.67 -16.68 12.94
N VAL A 53 -13.66 -16.23 13.69
CA VAL A 53 -15.02 -16.80 13.66
C VAL A 53 -15.71 -16.56 12.30
N VAL A 54 -15.56 -15.37 11.73
CA VAL A 54 -16.12 -15.04 10.40
C VAL A 54 -15.47 -15.89 9.30
N GLY A 55 -14.14 -16.09 9.37
CA GLY A 55 -13.43 -16.94 8.43
C GLY A 55 -13.85 -18.40 8.48
N LEU A 56 -14.14 -18.94 9.65
CA LEU A 56 -14.63 -20.31 9.83
C LEU A 56 -16.05 -20.51 9.29
N VAL A 57 -16.92 -19.51 9.40
CA VAL A 57 -18.29 -19.57 8.85
C VAL A 57 -18.26 -19.57 7.32
N ILE A 58 -17.40 -18.77 6.69
CA ILE A 58 -17.24 -18.73 5.23
C ILE A 58 -16.63 -20.05 4.72
N ALA A 59 -15.62 -20.58 5.39
CA ALA A 59 -15.01 -21.86 5.02
C ALA A 59 -16.02 -23.03 5.15
N GLY A 60 -16.89 -23.02 6.16
CA GLY A 60 -17.96 -24.01 6.32
C GLY A 60 -19.00 -23.96 5.20
N ALA A 61 -19.38 -22.78 4.74
CA ALA A 61 -20.35 -22.61 3.65
C ALA A 61 -19.81 -23.09 2.29
N VAL A 62 -18.49 -22.92 2.04
CA VAL A 62 -17.82 -23.39 0.81
C VAL A 62 -17.68 -24.92 0.80
N MET A 63 -17.47 -25.55 1.95
CA MET A 63 -17.33 -27.02 2.07
C MET A 63 -18.67 -27.75 1.94
N TYR A 64 -19.80 -27.12 2.29
CA TYR A 64 -21.13 -27.80 2.28
C TYR A 64 -21.87 -27.66 0.94
N GLY A 65 -21.43 -26.78 0.03
CA GLY A 65 -22.09 -26.48 -1.26
C GLY A 65 -21.61 -27.27 -2.48
N GLY A 66 -20.59 -28.10 -2.37
CA GLY A 66 -19.87 -28.67 -3.53
C GLY A 66 -19.91 -30.19 -3.66
N GLN A 67 -21.07 -30.79 -3.92
CA GLN A 67 -21.12 -32.14 -4.51
C GLN A 67 -21.74 -32.08 -5.91
N CYS A 68 -20.92 -31.82 -6.92
CA CYS A 68 -21.21 -32.20 -8.32
C CYS A 68 -19.95 -32.77 -8.93
N SER A 69 -19.95 -34.09 -9.11
CA SER A 69 -18.87 -34.85 -9.73
C SER A 69 -18.88 -34.62 -11.24
N HIS A 70 -17.84 -33.98 -11.78
CA HIS A 70 -17.50 -34.06 -13.19
C HIS A 70 -16.13 -34.67 -13.37
N ALA A 71 -16.07 -35.80 -14.03
CA ALA A 71 -14.86 -36.48 -14.45
C ALA A 71 -14.08 -35.57 -15.43
N VAL A 72 -12.89 -35.15 -15.04
CA VAL A 72 -11.99 -34.35 -15.90
C VAL A 72 -10.90 -35.27 -16.42
N SER A 73 -10.90 -35.45 -17.74
CA SER A 73 -9.84 -36.14 -18.50
C SER A 73 -8.50 -35.42 -18.32
N HIS A 74 -7.48 -36.16 -17.89
CA HIS A 74 -6.12 -35.66 -17.74
C HIS A 74 -5.48 -35.44 -19.11
N ALA A 75 -5.41 -34.21 -19.58
CA ALA A 75 -4.44 -33.82 -20.61
C ALA A 75 -3.08 -33.51 -19.92
N PRO A 76 -1.95 -33.88 -20.50
CA PRO A 76 -0.65 -33.59 -19.89
C PRO A 76 -0.45 -32.07 -19.79
N ALA A 77 -0.17 -31.61 -18.56
CA ALA A 77 0.14 -30.22 -18.29
C ALA A 77 1.39 -29.81 -19.08
N ARG A 78 1.20 -28.98 -20.10
CA ARG A 78 2.30 -28.25 -20.73
C ARG A 78 2.93 -27.37 -19.66
N SER A 79 4.16 -27.65 -19.32
CA SER A 79 5.04 -26.77 -18.56
C SER A 79 5.11 -25.44 -19.34
N THR A 80 4.36 -24.44 -18.89
CA THR A 80 4.53 -23.07 -19.40
C THR A 80 5.85 -22.57 -18.81
N ALA A 81 6.87 -22.52 -19.66
CA ALA A 81 8.11 -21.84 -19.33
C ALA A 81 7.79 -20.46 -18.76
N ASN A 82 8.39 -20.12 -17.62
CA ASN A 82 8.35 -18.80 -17.00
C ASN A 82 9.00 -17.78 -17.95
N THR A 83 8.24 -17.26 -18.90
CA THR A 83 8.68 -16.12 -19.71
C THR A 83 8.61 -14.90 -18.77
N PRO A 84 9.70 -14.14 -18.61
CA PRO A 84 9.66 -12.88 -17.88
C PRO A 84 8.56 -12.00 -18.49
N VAL A 85 7.67 -11.50 -17.67
CA VAL A 85 6.64 -10.56 -18.14
C VAL A 85 7.35 -9.22 -18.33
N GLU A 86 7.60 -8.84 -19.58
CA GLU A 86 8.12 -7.51 -19.88
C GLU A 86 7.11 -6.45 -19.42
N ALA A 87 7.63 -5.41 -18.76
CA ALA A 87 6.83 -4.27 -18.36
C ALA A 87 6.38 -3.49 -19.60
N SER A 88 5.11 -3.11 -19.67
CA SER A 88 4.62 -2.22 -20.73
C SER A 88 5.32 -0.87 -20.67
N THR A 89 5.29 -0.12 -21.76
CA THR A 89 5.83 1.25 -21.80
C THR A 89 5.18 2.13 -20.74
N GLN A 90 3.87 2.01 -20.55
CA GLN A 90 3.14 2.75 -19.50
C GLN A 90 3.64 2.38 -18.11
N GLU A 91 3.76 1.10 -17.81
CA GLU A 91 4.24 0.65 -16.50
C GLU A 91 5.69 1.08 -16.21
N GLN A 92 6.50 1.27 -17.24
CA GLN A 92 7.85 1.82 -17.10
C GLN A 92 7.81 3.33 -16.78
N GLU A 93 6.91 4.07 -17.42
CA GLU A 93 6.69 5.49 -17.08
C GLU A 93 6.15 5.66 -15.66
N ASP A 94 5.21 4.80 -15.24
CA ASP A 94 4.68 4.79 -13.88
C ASP A 94 5.80 4.50 -12.85
N ALA A 95 6.70 3.56 -13.14
CA ALA A 95 7.85 3.28 -12.29
C ALA A 95 8.82 4.46 -12.17
N LYS A 96 9.06 5.19 -13.26
CA LYS A 96 9.88 6.42 -13.22
C LYS A 96 9.21 7.51 -12.41
N PHE A 97 7.90 7.70 -12.61
CA PHE A 97 7.11 8.66 -11.84
C PHE A 97 7.19 8.37 -10.34
N VAL A 98 6.94 7.12 -9.95
CA VAL A 98 7.01 6.65 -8.56
C VAL A 98 8.42 6.90 -7.98
N GLY A 99 9.45 6.59 -8.73
CA GLY A 99 10.85 6.86 -8.34
C GLY A 99 11.13 8.34 -8.12
N PHE A 100 10.65 9.19 -9.04
CA PHE A 100 10.77 10.65 -8.91
C PHE A 100 10.09 11.16 -7.65
N VAL A 101 8.84 10.78 -7.43
CA VAL A 101 8.08 11.21 -6.24
C VAL A 101 8.76 10.74 -4.96
N PHE A 102 9.19 9.48 -4.92
CA PHE A 102 9.88 8.92 -3.76
C PHE A 102 11.14 9.70 -3.38
N GLU A 103 11.98 10.03 -4.37
CA GLU A 103 13.18 10.84 -4.13
C GLU A 103 12.83 12.28 -3.72
N ASP A 104 11.82 12.88 -4.33
CA ASP A 104 11.39 14.23 -3.99
C ASP A 104 10.86 14.32 -2.55
N VAL A 105 10.11 13.30 -2.12
CA VAL A 105 9.66 13.17 -0.73
C VAL A 105 10.85 13.07 0.21
N GLN A 106 11.83 12.22 -0.08
CA GLN A 106 13.03 12.06 0.76
C GLN A 106 13.87 13.33 0.81
N LYS A 107 14.01 14.04 -0.32
CA LYS A 107 14.69 15.33 -0.37
C LYS A 107 14.09 16.35 0.60
N THR A 108 12.77 16.42 0.67
CA THR A 108 12.07 17.27 1.64
C THR A 108 12.42 16.88 3.07
N TRP A 109 12.46 15.59 3.38
CA TRP A 109 12.72 15.14 4.75
C TRP A 109 14.17 15.24 5.16
N ARG A 110 15.13 15.03 4.26
CA ARG A 110 16.55 15.33 4.52
C ARG A 110 16.77 16.79 4.95
N ALA A 111 15.98 17.72 4.39
CA ALA A 111 16.08 19.14 4.73
C ALA A 111 15.37 19.51 6.05
N GLN A 112 14.30 18.79 6.43
CA GLN A 112 13.44 19.15 7.56
C GLN A 112 13.70 18.35 8.84
N VAL A 113 14.24 17.12 8.72
CA VAL A 113 14.46 16.20 9.83
C VAL A 113 15.95 15.87 9.95
N PRO A 114 16.67 16.45 10.92
CA PRO A 114 18.13 16.29 11.00
C PRO A 114 18.62 14.83 11.13
N SER A 115 17.79 13.96 11.70
CA SER A 115 18.07 12.53 11.88
C SER A 115 17.56 11.66 10.73
N TYR A 116 17.04 12.26 9.65
CA TYR A 116 16.49 11.51 8.53
C TYR A 116 17.56 10.64 7.86
N ARG A 117 17.22 9.42 7.60
CA ARG A 117 17.97 8.48 6.77
C ARG A 117 17.00 7.99 5.71
N ASP A 118 17.49 7.80 4.50
CA ASP A 118 16.65 7.42 3.38
C ASP A 118 16.01 6.04 3.60
N ALA A 119 14.76 5.96 3.25
CA ALA A 119 14.09 4.68 3.04
C ALA A 119 14.52 4.09 1.68
N HIS A 120 14.29 2.81 1.48
CA HIS A 120 14.39 2.16 0.18
C HIS A 120 13.00 1.81 -0.34
N MET A 121 12.82 1.78 -1.65
CA MET A 121 11.57 1.38 -2.27
C MET A 121 11.74 0.08 -3.02
N VAL A 122 10.74 -0.79 -2.96
CA VAL A 122 10.64 -2.04 -3.72
C VAL A 122 9.40 -2.00 -4.58
N LEU A 123 9.57 -2.05 -5.90
CA LEU A 123 8.47 -2.29 -6.83
C LEU A 123 8.31 -3.79 -7.05
N PHE A 124 7.09 -4.28 -6.94
CA PHE A 124 6.80 -5.71 -7.11
C PHE A 124 5.52 -5.94 -7.91
N ARG A 125 5.24 -7.21 -8.26
CA ARG A 125 3.97 -7.66 -8.83
C ARG A 125 3.42 -8.84 -8.05
N ARG A 126 2.11 -8.83 -7.81
CA ARG A 126 1.29 -9.92 -7.24
C ARG A 126 1.65 -10.30 -5.81
N GLY A 127 2.91 -10.46 -5.51
CA GLY A 127 3.32 -10.85 -4.16
C GLY A 127 4.81 -10.65 -3.93
N ILE A 128 5.13 -10.33 -2.68
CA ILE A 128 6.49 -10.02 -2.22
C ILE A 128 6.69 -10.54 -0.80
N ARG A 129 7.91 -10.95 -0.48
CA ARG A 129 8.34 -11.19 0.90
C ARG A 129 9.10 -9.95 1.40
N SER A 130 8.62 -9.38 2.49
CA SER A 130 9.25 -8.28 3.21
C SER A 130 9.74 -8.72 4.58
N GLY A 131 10.45 -7.86 5.29
CA GLY A 131 10.78 -8.08 6.72
C GLY A 131 9.56 -8.21 7.62
N CYS A 132 8.41 -7.67 7.20
CA CYS A 132 7.13 -7.73 7.93
C CYS A 132 6.28 -8.95 7.55
N GLY A 133 6.77 -9.83 6.69
CA GLY A 133 6.06 -11.01 6.20
C GLY A 133 5.76 -10.97 4.71
N THR A 134 4.92 -11.89 4.26
CA THR A 134 4.49 -11.97 2.86
C THR A 134 3.31 -11.05 2.63
N ALA A 135 3.39 -10.22 1.58
CA ALA A 135 2.32 -9.36 1.12
C ALA A 135 1.93 -9.70 -0.32
N THR A 136 0.68 -9.44 -0.67
CA THR A 136 0.14 -9.52 -2.04
C THR A 136 -0.40 -8.15 -2.45
N THR A 137 -0.74 -7.97 -3.72
CA THR A 137 -1.38 -6.75 -4.24
C THR A 137 -2.58 -6.29 -3.40
N ALA A 138 -3.33 -7.23 -2.82
CA ALA A 138 -4.50 -6.93 -1.98
C ALA A 138 -4.17 -6.15 -0.68
N VAL A 139 -2.92 -6.09 -0.27
CA VAL A 139 -2.49 -5.29 0.89
C VAL A 139 -2.41 -3.80 0.54
N GLY A 140 -2.26 -3.47 -0.75
CA GLY A 140 -1.92 -2.12 -1.20
C GLY A 140 -0.44 -1.78 -0.96
N PRO A 141 -0.03 -0.54 -1.21
CA PRO A 141 1.24 0.00 -0.78
C PRO A 141 1.42 -0.08 0.74
N PHE A 142 2.63 -0.31 1.21
CA PHE A 142 2.91 -0.36 2.64
C PHE A 142 4.37 -0.06 2.97
N TYR A 143 4.59 0.51 4.14
CA TYR A 143 5.90 0.62 4.75
C TYR A 143 6.14 -0.53 5.74
N CYS A 144 7.26 -1.19 5.63
CA CYS A 144 7.68 -2.19 6.62
C CYS A 144 8.72 -1.61 7.57
N GLN A 145 8.35 -1.47 8.85
CA GLN A 145 9.25 -0.91 9.88
C GLN A 145 10.45 -1.82 10.23
N VAL A 146 10.40 -3.12 9.88
CA VAL A 146 11.44 -4.10 10.20
C VAL A 146 12.64 -3.93 9.26
N ASP A 147 12.40 -3.83 7.96
CA ASP A 147 13.44 -3.64 6.95
C ASP A 147 13.54 -2.20 6.43
N GLN A 148 12.66 -1.30 6.91
CA GLN A 148 12.62 0.13 6.58
C GLN A 148 12.46 0.40 5.07
N LYS A 149 11.64 -0.43 4.42
CA LYS A 149 11.35 -0.32 2.99
C LYS A 149 9.89 0.03 2.74
N VAL A 150 9.66 0.81 1.69
CA VAL A 150 8.34 1.06 1.10
C VAL A 150 8.11 0.04 -0.02
N TYR A 151 6.97 -0.61 -0.03
CA TYR A 151 6.61 -1.64 -1.00
C TYR A 151 5.40 -1.20 -1.83
N ILE A 152 5.54 -1.22 -3.16
CA ILE A 152 4.48 -0.78 -4.07
C ILE A 152 4.31 -1.80 -5.20
N ASP A 153 3.07 -2.28 -5.38
CA ASP A 153 2.62 -2.90 -6.62
C ASP A 153 1.94 -1.84 -7.47
N LEU A 154 2.47 -1.56 -8.67
CA LEU A 154 1.94 -0.48 -9.53
C LEU A 154 0.48 -0.68 -9.93
N SER A 155 -0.04 -1.92 -9.90
CA SER A 155 -1.46 -2.21 -10.16
C SER A 155 -2.41 -1.57 -9.13
N PHE A 156 -1.90 -1.17 -7.96
CA PHE A 156 -2.67 -0.40 -6.98
C PHE A 156 -3.13 0.96 -7.55
N TYR A 157 -2.38 1.56 -8.42
CA TYR A 157 -2.74 2.85 -9.02
C TYR A 157 -3.93 2.73 -9.98
N ASP A 158 -4.05 1.60 -10.68
CA ASP A 158 -5.26 1.26 -11.44
C ASP A 158 -6.45 1.08 -10.49
N GLU A 159 -6.27 0.40 -9.35
CA GLU A 159 -7.31 0.28 -8.34
C GLU A 159 -7.73 1.63 -7.74
N LEU A 160 -6.76 2.49 -7.43
CA LEU A 160 -7.01 3.84 -6.89
C LEU A 160 -7.88 4.64 -7.84
N LYS A 161 -7.57 4.60 -9.14
CA LYS A 161 -8.33 5.26 -10.19
C LYS A 161 -9.69 4.61 -10.45
N ASP A 162 -9.71 3.32 -10.78
CA ASP A 162 -10.86 2.66 -11.38
C ASP A 162 -11.86 2.13 -10.35
N LYS A 163 -11.37 1.65 -9.19
CA LYS A 163 -12.23 1.09 -8.13
C LYS A 163 -12.52 2.09 -7.01
N LEU A 164 -11.53 2.90 -6.65
CA LEU A 164 -11.68 3.84 -5.54
C LEU A 164 -12.17 5.22 -5.99
N GLY A 165 -12.05 5.55 -7.29
CA GLY A 165 -12.53 6.82 -7.83
C GLY A 165 -11.62 8.02 -7.47
N ALA A 166 -10.32 7.75 -7.32
CA ALA A 166 -9.29 8.75 -7.06
C ALA A 166 -8.24 8.76 -8.18
N PRO A 167 -8.60 9.22 -9.39
CA PRO A 167 -7.66 9.39 -10.49
C PRO A 167 -6.71 10.55 -10.20
N GLY A 168 -5.58 10.56 -10.92
CA GLY A 168 -4.61 11.65 -10.91
C GLY A 168 -3.24 11.20 -10.45
N ASP A 169 -2.23 11.88 -10.94
CA ASP A 169 -0.84 11.56 -10.61
C ASP A 169 -0.52 11.99 -9.16
N PHE A 170 -1.12 13.07 -8.69
CA PHE A 170 -0.89 13.52 -7.32
C PHE A 170 -1.64 12.68 -6.26
N ALA A 171 -2.70 11.94 -6.64
CA ALA A 171 -3.29 10.91 -5.80
C ALA A 171 -2.29 9.78 -5.51
N GLN A 172 -1.53 9.36 -6.53
CA GLN A 172 -0.45 8.38 -6.39
C GLN A 172 0.70 8.93 -5.55
N ALA A 173 1.10 10.18 -5.81
CA ALA A 173 2.17 10.86 -5.07
C ALA A 173 1.85 10.98 -3.56
N TYR A 174 0.59 11.27 -3.22
CA TYR A 174 0.14 11.30 -1.83
C TYR A 174 0.35 9.96 -1.14
N VAL A 175 0.01 8.84 -1.79
CA VAL A 175 0.20 7.51 -1.18
C VAL A 175 1.67 7.24 -0.90
N ILE A 176 2.57 7.55 -1.85
CA ILE A 176 4.02 7.39 -1.65
C ILE A 176 4.50 8.25 -0.46
N ALA A 177 4.06 9.49 -0.39
CA ALA A 177 4.42 10.39 0.70
C ALA A 177 3.89 9.93 2.07
N HIS A 178 2.70 9.31 2.10
CA HIS A 178 2.13 8.68 3.29
C HIS A 178 3.00 7.53 3.80
N GLU A 179 3.44 6.62 2.91
CA GLU A 179 4.31 5.51 3.28
C GLU A 179 5.68 5.99 3.80
N VAL A 180 6.24 7.05 3.21
CA VAL A 180 7.43 7.69 3.76
C VAL A 180 7.13 8.38 5.10
N GLY A 181 5.92 8.86 5.33
CA GLY A 181 5.44 9.33 6.63
C GLY A 181 5.61 8.29 7.73
N HIS A 182 5.30 7.02 7.46
CA HIS A 182 5.57 5.92 8.37
C HIS A 182 7.07 5.71 8.62
N HIS A 183 7.92 5.93 7.62
CA HIS A 183 9.36 5.89 7.83
C HIS A 183 9.82 6.98 8.79
N ILE A 184 9.29 8.20 8.71
CA ILE A 184 9.57 9.27 9.67
C ILE A 184 9.14 8.85 11.09
N GLN A 185 7.98 8.25 11.23
CA GLN A 185 7.50 7.74 12.52
C GLN A 185 8.44 6.68 13.10
N LYS A 186 8.99 5.80 12.27
CA LYS A 186 10.02 4.84 12.70
C LYS A 186 11.28 5.53 13.17
N LEU A 187 11.80 6.48 12.41
CA LEU A 187 13.04 7.21 12.76
C LEU A 187 12.89 8.06 14.04
N THR A 188 11.68 8.55 14.31
CA THR A 188 11.39 9.38 15.50
C THR A 188 10.87 8.58 16.70
N GLY A 189 10.77 7.26 16.60
CA GLY A 189 10.34 6.37 17.67
C GLY A 189 8.85 6.48 18.01
N LEU A 190 8.02 6.98 17.09
CA LEU A 190 6.58 7.15 17.33
C LEU A 190 5.83 5.82 17.39
N PHE A 191 6.27 4.80 16.64
CA PHE A 191 5.73 3.45 16.73
C PHE A 191 5.91 2.80 18.10
N ASP A 192 6.94 3.17 18.82
CA ASP A 192 7.32 2.54 20.09
C ASP A 192 6.57 3.15 21.31
N ARG A 193 5.73 4.18 21.09
CA ARG A 193 5.02 4.91 22.15
C ARG A 193 3.67 4.33 22.54
N GLY A 194 3.27 3.18 22.00
CA GLY A 194 1.94 2.59 22.24
C GLY A 194 0.79 3.44 21.71
N THR A 195 1.05 4.25 20.70
CA THR A 195 0.07 5.09 20.00
C THR A 195 -0.92 4.19 19.23
N ASP A 196 -2.20 4.53 19.26
CA ASP A 196 -3.20 3.79 18.48
C ASP A 196 -2.98 3.92 16.97
N SER A 197 -3.47 2.92 16.20
CA SER A 197 -3.22 2.85 14.76
C SER A 197 -3.79 4.05 14.01
N VAL A 198 -4.98 4.53 14.38
CA VAL A 198 -5.61 5.67 13.71
C VAL A 198 -4.76 6.93 13.86
N THR A 199 -4.24 7.19 15.05
CA THR A 199 -3.34 8.34 15.30
C THR A 199 -2.06 8.24 14.46
N ILE A 200 -1.48 7.05 14.32
CA ILE A 200 -0.31 6.79 13.47
C ILE A 200 -0.63 7.11 12.01
N GLU A 201 -1.75 6.62 11.50
CA GLU A 201 -2.17 6.84 10.11
C GLU A 201 -2.45 8.32 9.82
N LEU A 202 -3.19 8.98 10.70
CA LEU A 202 -3.49 10.40 10.54
C LEU A 202 -2.22 11.26 10.58
N GLN A 203 -1.23 10.88 11.37
CA GLN A 203 0.04 11.57 11.38
C GLN A 203 0.83 11.35 10.09
N ALA A 204 0.78 10.15 9.48
CA ALA A 204 1.38 9.89 8.18
C ALA A 204 0.71 10.73 7.08
N ASP A 205 -0.62 10.89 7.12
CA ASP A 205 -1.34 11.82 6.24
C ASP A 205 -0.88 13.27 6.44
N CYS A 206 -0.66 13.70 7.68
CA CYS A 206 -0.14 15.03 7.96
C CYS A 206 1.28 15.22 7.38
N PHE A 207 2.16 14.24 7.51
CA PHE A 207 3.49 14.29 6.90
C PHE A 207 3.40 14.35 5.36
N ALA A 208 2.51 13.59 4.75
CA ALA A 208 2.26 13.70 3.31
C ALA A 208 1.82 15.11 2.91
N GLY A 209 0.94 15.75 3.69
CA GLY A 209 0.55 17.13 3.49
C GLY A 209 1.71 18.13 3.65
N ALA A 210 2.58 17.89 4.64
CA ALA A 210 3.76 18.74 4.85
C ALA A 210 4.77 18.64 3.70
N TRP A 211 4.97 17.44 3.13
CA TRP A 211 5.70 17.28 1.88
C TRP A 211 5.04 18.03 0.73
N ALA A 212 3.73 17.88 0.54
CA ALA A 212 3.00 18.55 -0.52
C ALA A 212 3.12 20.09 -0.42
N LYS A 213 3.15 20.66 0.79
CA LYS A 213 3.43 22.08 1.02
C LYS A 213 4.81 22.48 0.49
N ASP A 214 5.83 21.70 0.80
CA ASP A 214 7.20 21.96 0.35
C ASP A 214 7.29 21.85 -1.18
N ALA A 215 6.75 20.78 -1.76
CA ALA A 215 6.67 20.57 -3.20
C ALA A 215 5.93 21.69 -3.92
N ASN A 216 4.83 22.20 -3.34
CA ASN A 216 4.11 23.36 -3.85
C ASN A 216 4.97 24.64 -3.84
N SER A 217 5.74 24.86 -2.77
CA SER A 217 6.65 26.02 -2.68
C SER A 217 7.75 25.99 -3.76
N ARG A 218 8.13 24.80 -4.20
CA ARG A 218 9.10 24.53 -5.27
C ARG A 218 8.45 24.49 -6.67
N LYS A 219 7.14 24.75 -6.77
CA LYS A 219 6.34 24.77 -8.03
C LYS A 219 6.31 23.39 -8.72
N ILE A 220 6.32 22.33 -7.96
CA ILE A 220 6.16 20.95 -8.46
C ILE A 220 4.67 20.62 -8.65
N LEU A 221 3.80 21.21 -7.84
CA LEU A 221 2.36 21.01 -7.94
C LEU A 221 1.74 21.83 -9.05
N ASP A 222 0.82 21.22 -9.78
CA ASP A 222 -0.09 21.87 -10.71
C ASP A 222 -1.40 22.29 -10.02
N ALA A 223 -2.17 23.13 -10.67
CA ALA A 223 -3.49 23.51 -10.18
C ALA A 223 -4.42 22.28 -10.17
N GLY A 224 -4.94 21.94 -9.00
CA GLY A 224 -5.80 20.76 -8.82
C GLY A 224 -5.16 19.59 -8.10
N ASP A 225 -3.84 19.47 -8.11
CA ASP A 225 -3.11 18.34 -7.51
C ASP A 225 -3.53 18.09 -6.05
N MET A 226 -3.58 19.16 -5.25
CA MET A 226 -4.01 19.00 -3.87
C MET A 226 -5.44 18.44 -3.73
N ASN A 227 -6.33 18.74 -4.68
CA ASN A 227 -7.67 18.16 -4.67
C ASN A 227 -7.64 16.67 -5.01
N GLU A 228 -6.73 16.21 -5.87
CA GLU A 228 -6.53 14.78 -6.15
C GLU A 228 -6.10 14.04 -4.89
N ALA A 229 -5.12 14.57 -4.16
CA ALA A 229 -4.67 14.00 -2.89
C ALA A 229 -5.77 13.97 -1.82
N LEU A 230 -6.53 15.07 -1.66
CA LEU A 230 -7.65 15.12 -0.72
C LEU A 230 -8.77 14.15 -1.10
N ASN A 231 -9.04 13.99 -2.40
CA ASN A 231 -9.97 12.99 -2.88
C ASN A 231 -9.46 11.58 -2.55
N ALA A 232 -8.20 11.26 -2.85
CA ALA A 232 -7.61 9.96 -2.51
C ALA A 232 -7.72 9.66 -1.02
N ALA A 233 -7.34 10.60 -0.14
CA ALA A 233 -7.48 10.47 1.30
C ALA A 233 -8.92 10.16 1.73
N SER A 234 -9.91 10.79 1.08
CA SER A 234 -11.33 10.56 1.35
C SER A 234 -11.81 9.17 0.91
N GLN A 235 -11.27 8.64 -0.20
CA GLN A 235 -11.69 7.36 -0.75
C GLN A 235 -11.11 6.16 -0.01
N ILE A 236 -10.00 6.33 0.70
CA ILE A 236 -9.31 5.27 1.44
C ILE A 236 -9.52 5.34 2.96
N GLY A 237 -10.45 6.16 3.45
CA GLY A 237 -10.89 6.11 4.84
C GLY A 237 -11.69 4.85 5.15
N ASP A 238 -11.56 4.31 6.37
CA ASP A 238 -12.20 3.06 6.79
C ASP A 238 -13.72 3.09 6.63
N ASP A 239 -14.36 4.22 6.90
CA ASP A 239 -15.79 4.43 6.72
C ASP A 239 -16.24 4.29 5.26
N THR A 240 -15.48 4.88 4.33
CA THR A 240 -15.74 4.77 2.89
C THR A 240 -15.48 3.37 2.38
N LEU A 241 -14.35 2.75 2.73
CA LEU A 241 -13.99 1.40 2.31
C LEU A 241 -15.00 0.36 2.82
N GLN A 242 -15.37 0.41 4.08
CA GLN A 242 -16.35 -0.51 4.67
C GLN A 242 -17.74 -0.33 4.04
N LYS A 243 -18.18 0.91 3.82
CA LYS A 243 -19.44 1.19 3.16
C LYS A 243 -19.49 0.64 1.74
N LYS A 244 -18.41 0.80 0.97
CA LYS A 244 -18.29 0.23 -0.39
C LYS A 244 -18.27 -1.29 -0.38
N ALA A 245 -17.56 -1.91 0.56
CA ALA A 245 -17.37 -3.36 0.61
C ALA A 245 -18.59 -4.11 1.17
N THR A 246 -19.24 -3.59 2.20
CA THR A 246 -20.27 -4.31 2.97
C THR A 246 -21.58 -3.56 3.16
N GLY A 247 -21.64 -2.29 2.76
CA GLY A 247 -22.77 -1.39 3.02
C GLY A 247 -22.90 -0.92 4.49
N THR A 248 -22.06 -1.41 5.39
CA THR A 248 -22.12 -1.13 6.84
C THR A 248 -20.80 -0.58 7.35
N VAL A 249 -20.86 0.47 8.15
CA VAL A 249 -19.70 1.10 8.80
C VAL A 249 -19.63 0.65 10.25
N ARG A 250 -18.43 0.26 10.71
CA ARG A 250 -18.12 -0.20 12.07
C ARG A 250 -16.94 0.59 12.64
N PRO A 251 -17.20 1.74 13.30
CA PRO A 251 -16.16 2.62 13.80
C PRO A 251 -15.17 1.94 14.77
N GLU A 252 -15.64 0.97 15.54
CA GLU A 252 -14.83 0.20 16.50
C GLU A 252 -13.75 -0.69 15.85
N SER A 253 -13.83 -0.87 14.54
CA SER A 253 -12.86 -1.66 13.77
C SER A 253 -11.94 -0.81 12.89
N PHE A 254 -12.00 0.51 13.03
CA PHE A 254 -11.14 1.39 12.25
C PHE A 254 -9.68 1.25 12.66
N THR A 255 -8.81 1.21 11.65
CA THR A 255 -7.37 1.13 11.80
C THR A 255 -6.65 2.30 11.13
N HIS A 256 -7.31 2.95 10.14
CA HIS A 256 -6.76 4.07 9.38
C HIS A 256 -7.50 5.40 9.63
N GLY A 257 -8.65 5.34 10.29
CA GLY A 257 -9.50 6.51 10.55
C GLY A 257 -10.53 6.78 9.47
N THR A 258 -11.41 7.74 9.75
CA THR A 258 -12.46 8.14 8.80
C THR A 258 -11.89 8.98 7.66
N SER A 259 -12.61 8.98 6.53
CA SER A 259 -12.32 9.86 5.39
C SER A 259 -12.16 11.34 5.81
N ALA A 260 -13.03 11.81 6.69
CA ALA A 260 -12.98 13.18 7.20
C ALA A 260 -11.71 13.46 8.02
N GLN A 261 -11.28 12.52 8.87
CA GLN A 261 -10.07 12.65 9.67
C GLN A 261 -8.82 12.65 8.78
N ARG A 262 -8.74 11.74 7.81
CA ARG A 262 -7.61 11.65 6.87
C ARG A 262 -7.47 12.94 6.05
N VAL A 263 -8.56 13.43 5.47
CA VAL A 263 -8.59 14.71 4.73
C VAL A 263 -8.16 15.88 5.62
N ALA A 264 -8.64 15.94 6.86
CA ALA A 264 -8.28 17.01 7.79
C ALA A 264 -6.78 16.96 8.15
N SER A 265 -6.23 15.76 8.37
CA SER A 265 -4.80 15.58 8.68
C SER A 265 -3.90 15.95 7.51
N LEU A 266 -4.23 15.50 6.30
CA LEU A 266 -3.50 15.87 5.08
C LEU A 266 -3.52 17.40 4.89
N ARG A 267 -4.67 18.03 5.05
CA ARG A 267 -4.80 19.49 4.96
C ARG A 267 -4.02 20.22 6.05
N LYS A 268 -4.06 19.73 7.29
CA LYS A 268 -3.25 20.28 8.41
C LYS A 268 -1.77 20.33 8.04
N GLY A 269 -1.23 19.26 7.48
CA GLY A 269 0.16 19.19 7.03
C GLY A 269 0.43 20.20 5.91
N PHE A 270 -0.43 20.26 4.90
CA PHE A 270 -0.29 21.20 3.78
C PHE A 270 -0.34 22.67 4.22
N ASP A 271 -1.27 23.03 5.09
CA ASP A 271 -1.42 24.42 5.53
C ASP A 271 -0.32 24.85 6.50
N SER A 272 0.08 23.96 7.43
CA SER A 272 0.91 24.32 8.58
C SER A 272 2.33 23.75 8.53
N GLY A 273 2.59 22.69 7.73
CA GLY A 273 3.89 22.05 7.55
C GLY A 273 4.26 21.08 8.68
N TYR A 274 5.48 20.53 8.60
CA TYR A 274 5.98 19.41 9.38
C TYR A 274 5.79 19.57 10.91
N LYS A 275 6.11 20.74 11.48
CA LYS A 275 6.05 20.95 12.93
C LYS A 275 4.64 20.75 13.50
N ALA A 276 3.60 21.04 12.74
CA ALA A 276 2.23 20.85 13.15
C ALA A 276 1.83 19.35 13.24
N CYS A 277 2.56 18.47 12.57
CA CYS A 277 2.31 17.03 12.59
C CYS A 277 2.92 16.31 13.81
N LEU A 278 3.74 16.99 14.59
CA LEU A 278 4.41 16.42 15.77
C LEU A 278 3.58 16.50 17.06
N ASN A 279 2.45 17.24 17.02
CA ASN A 279 1.56 17.50 18.15
C ASN A 279 0.21 16.82 18.01
#